data_20d02c292e28803446cf6c4cc778b407
#
_entry.id   20d02c292e28803446cf6c4cc778b407
#
_cell.length_a   1.000
_cell.length_b   1.000
_cell.length_c   1.000
_cell.angle_alpha   90.00
_cell.angle_beta   90.00
_cell.angle_gamma   90.00
#
_symmetry.space_group_name_H-M   'P 1'
#
loop_
_entity.id
_entity.type
_entity.pdbx_description
1 polymer ?
#
loop_
_entity_poly.entity_id
_entity_poly.type
_entity_poly.pdbx_seq_one_letter_code
_entity_poly.pdbx_strand_id
1 'polypeptide(L)'
;MSQSRGGTFTLGQLAKRVGLARSSILHYESVGLLSPRGRSPAGYRLYGESELERLLTIRRLRESGLALADIRLILSPSDESALRGGTGPMALLEKRLLGLSLEVERIRQQQRHLAHLLAAPDVRNGRQHWDKASWVALLRRAGFNDEAMHLWHIEFEREAPDEHANFLKSLDLDPAEVAEIRRWSRSTTEARRVDNGAALSTDANAGKSLRE
;
A
#
# COMPACT_ATOMS: atom_id res chain seq x y z
N MET A 1 16.71 -42.11 19.34
CA MET A 1 16.12 -41.67 18.07
C MET A 1 14.59 -41.66 18.23
N SER A 2 14.02 -40.55 18.71
CA SER A 2 12.61 -40.41 18.93
C SER A 2 11.91 -40.07 17.60
N GLN A 3 11.19 -41.02 17.04
CA GLN A 3 10.28 -40.78 15.95
C GLN A 3 9.07 -39.99 16.49
N SER A 4 9.06 -38.68 16.26
CA SER A 4 7.84 -37.87 16.41
C SER A 4 6.75 -38.51 15.56
N ARG A 5 5.73 -39.07 16.21
CA ARG A 5 4.46 -39.48 15.60
C ARG A 5 3.71 -38.20 15.15
N GLY A 6 4.21 -37.52 14.13
CA GLY A 6 3.51 -36.43 13.49
C GLY A 6 2.25 -36.96 12.83
N GLY A 7 1.09 -36.41 13.21
CA GLY A 7 -0.21 -36.76 12.63
C GLY A 7 -0.19 -36.61 11.11
N THR A 8 -0.79 -37.56 10.41
CA THR A 8 -1.03 -37.44 8.96
C THR A 8 -2.43 -36.92 8.71
N PHE A 9 -2.57 -35.99 7.75
CA PHE A 9 -3.82 -35.36 7.38
C PHE A 9 -4.20 -35.75 5.97
N THR A 10 -5.48 -35.98 5.76
CA THR A 10 -6.05 -36.02 4.41
C THR A 10 -6.18 -34.61 3.86
N LEU A 11 -6.37 -34.46 2.52
CA LEU A 11 -6.61 -33.16 1.88
C LEU A 11 -7.73 -32.35 2.56
N GLY A 12 -8.84 -33.03 2.94
CA GLY A 12 -9.97 -32.36 3.61
C GLY A 12 -9.64 -31.87 5.01
N GLN A 13 -8.88 -32.65 5.79
CA GLN A 13 -8.42 -32.26 7.12
C GLN A 13 -7.42 -31.11 7.06
N LEU A 14 -6.49 -31.16 6.11
CA LEU A 14 -5.51 -30.08 5.87
C LEU A 14 -6.22 -28.78 5.48
N ALA A 15 -7.15 -28.84 4.52
CA ALA A 15 -7.96 -27.70 4.06
C ALA A 15 -8.70 -27.02 5.21
N LYS A 16 -9.35 -27.82 6.07
CA LYS A 16 -10.08 -27.31 7.24
C LYS A 16 -9.15 -26.64 8.26
N ARG A 17 -7.96 -27.21 8.51
CA ARG A 17 -6.99 -26.65 9.47
C ARG A 17 -6.39 -25.31 9.02
N VAL A 18 -6.15 -25.17 7.73
CA VAL A 18 -5.54 -23.95 7.16
C VAL A 18 -6.59 -22.92 6.77
N GLY A 19 -7.87 -23.29 6.69
CA GLY A 19 -8.93 -22.39 6.24
C GLY A 19 -8.87 -22.11 4.73
N LEU A 20 -8.42 -23.06 3.92
CA LEU A 20 -8.35 -22.95 2.46
C LEU A 20 -9.30 -23.92 1.76
N ALA A 21 -9.73 -23.57 0.55
CA ALA A 21 -10.44 -24.50 -0.33
C ALA A 21 -9.51 -25.66 -0.76
N ARG A 22 -10.09 -26.87 -0.91
CA ARG A 22 -9.34 -28.02 -1.43
C ARG A 22 -8.72 -27.76 -2.80
N SER A 23 -9.44 -27.05 -3.65
CA SER A 23 -8.96 -26.64 -4.99
C SER A 23 -7.70 -25.77 -4.92
N SER A 24 -7.60 -24.87 -3.93
CA SER A 24 -6.41 -24.05 -3.72
C SER A 24 -5.19 -24.90 -3.36
N ILE A 25 -5.36 -25.89 -2.49
CA ILE A 25 -4.28 -26.80 -2.10
C ILE A 25 -3.82 -27.65 -3.30
N LEU A 26 -4.76 -28.17 -4.09
CA LEU A 26 -4.44 -28.92 -5.31
C LEU A 26 -3.76 -28.04 -6.35
N HIS A 27 -4.14 -26.77 -6.45
CA HIS A 27 -3.44 -25.80 -7.28
C HIS A 27 -2.01 -25.57 -6.81
N TYR A 28 -1.77 -25.43 -5.50
CA TYR A 28 -0.39 -25.32 -4.96
C TYR A 28 0.45 -26.57 -5.21
N GLU A 29 -0.16 -27.74 -5.24
CA GLU A 29 0.53 -28.96 -5.68
C GLU A 29 0.88 -28.89 -7.18
N SER A 30 -0.06 -28.50 -8.04
CA SER A 30 0.15 -28.46 -9.49
C SER A 30 1.23 -27.48 -9.91
N VAL A 31 1.44 -26.40 -9.13
CA VAL A 31 2.52 -25.42 -9.37
C VAL A 31 3.80 -25.73 -8.58
N GLY A 32 3.88 -26.88 -7.90
CA GLY A 32 5.07 -27.34 -7.19
C GLY A 32 5.41 -26.61 -5.89
N LEU A 33 4.45 -25.87 -5.31
CA LEU A 33 4.61 -25.18 -4.03
C LEU A 33 4.42 -26.12 -2.83
N LEU A 34 3.63 -27.17 -2.99
CA LEU A 34 3.35 -28.18 -1.98
C LEU A 34 3.44 -29.56 -2.62
N SER A 35 3.82 -30.58 -1.86
CA SER A 35 3.77 -31.96 -2.30
C SER A 35 3.20 -32.82 -1.16
N PRO A 36 2.35 -33.80 -1.44
CA PRO A 36 1.91 -34.72 -0.39
C PRO A 36 3.09 -35.56 0.07
N ARG A 37 3.15 -35.87 1.35
CA ARG A 37 4.17 -36.76 1.95
C ARG A 37 4.08 -38.19 1.40
N GLY A 38 2.89 -38.61 0.94
CA GLY A 38 2.63 -39.92 0.41
C GLY A 38 1.16 -40.15 0.11
N ARG A 39 0.80 -41.41 -0.10
CA ARG A 39 -0.59 -41.85 -0.28
C ARG A 39 -0.93 -42.98 0.68
N SER A 40 -2.20 -43.03 1.09
CA SER A 40 -2.74 -44.15 1.86
C SER A 40 -2.83 -45.41 1.00
N PRO A 41 -3.03 -46.61 1.59
CA PRO A 41 -3.33 -47.83 0.84
C PRO A 41 -4.52 -47.69 -0.09
N ALA A 42 -5.51 -46.83 0.24
CA ALA A 42 -6.68 -46.52 -0.58
C ALA A 42 -6.43 -45.38 -1.61
N GLY A 43 -5.17 -44.98 -1.82
CA GLY A 43 -4.77 -43.98 -2.82
C GLY A 43 -4.96 -42.51 -2.42
N TYR A 44 -5.47 -42.19 -1.25
CA TYR A 44 -5.67 -40.82 -0.79
C TYR A 44 -4.34 -40.13 -0.47
N ARG A 45 -4.20 -38.85 -0.86
CA ARG A 45 -3.07 -37.99 -0.52
C ARG A 45 -2.97 -37.80 1.00
N LEU A 46 -1.76 -37.95 1.53
CA LEU A 46 -1.45 -37.78 2.94
C LEU A 46 -0.42 -36.65 3.10
N TYR A 47 -0.63 -35.79 4.09
CA TYR A 47 0.21 -34.66 4.44
C TYR A 47 0.63 -34.75 5.91
N GLY A 48 1.83 -34.36 6.24
CA GLY A 48 2.32 -34.28 7.61
C GLY A 48 2.30 -32.85 8.15
N GLU A 49 2.96 -32.69 9.30
CA GLU A 49 3.07 -31.39 9.97
C GLU A 49 3.94 -30.42 9.14
N SER A 50 4.96 -30.90 8.49
CA SER A 50 5.82 -30.09 7.58
C SER A 50 5.04 -29.48 6.41
N GLU A 51 4.12 -30.24 5.82
CA GLU A 51 3.26 -29.77 4.75
C GLU A 51 2.21 -28.76 5.26
N LEU A 52 1.74 -28.94 6.51
CA LEU A 52 0.87 -28.00 7.19
C LEU A 52 1.59 -26.66 7.41
N GLU A 53 2.77 -26.67 7.98
CA GLU A 53 3.59 -25.46 8.23
C GLU A 53 3.95 -24.73 6.93
N ARG A 54 4.34 -25.50 5.90
CA ARG A 54 4.61 -24.95 4.57
C ARG A 54 3.39 -24.28 3.99
N LEU A 55 2.22 -24.87 4.12
CA LEU A 55 0.96 -24.31 3.60
C LEU A 55 0.53 -23.06 4.36
N LEU A 56 0.72 -23.01 5.68
CA LEU A 56 0.52 -21.81 6.48
C LEU A 56 1.45 -20.66 6.04
N THR A 57 2.69 -20.98 5.72
CA THR A 57 3.65 -20.00 5.19
C THR A 57 3.24 -19.49 3.82
N ILE A 58 2.83 -20.37 2.89
CA ILE A 58 2.29 -19.98 1.58
C ILE A 58 1.09 -19.04 1.75
N ARG A 59 0.18 -19.36 2.68
CA ARG A 59 -1.00 -18.53 2.96
C ARG A 59 -0.60 -17.13 3.42
N ARG A 60 0.31 -17.00 4.38
CA ARG A 60 0.80 -15.69 4.87
C ARG A 60 1.43 -14.85 3.75
N LEU A 61 2.26 -15.47 2.91
CA LEU A 61 2.88 -14.79 1.78
C LEU A 61 1.85 -14.35 0.74
N ARG A 62 0.80 -15.16 0.50
CA ARG A 62 -0.33 -14.78 -0.37
C ARG A 62 -1.16 -13.62 0.20
N GLU A 63 -1.44 -13.64 1.51
CA GLU A 63 -2.13 -12.56 2.22
C GLU A 63 -1.34 -11.23 2.13
N SER A 64 -0.02 -11.29 2.04
CA SER A 64 0.84 -10.12 1.77
C SER A 64 0.84 -9.70 0.29
N GLY A 65 0.07 -10.37 -0.59
CA GLY A 65 -0.08 -10.04 -2.00
C GLY A 65 1.10 -10.46 -2.88
N LEU A 66 1.92 -11.41 -2.44
CA LEU A 66 2.99 -11.98 -3.27
C LEU A 66 2.41 -12.93 -4.34
N ALA A 67 2.99 -12.89 -5.54
CA ALA A 67 2.66 -13.83 -6.60
C ALA A 67 3.15 -15.24 -6.28
N LEU A 68 2.51 -16.29 -6.82
CA LEU A 68 2.93 -17.67 -6.58
C LEU A 68 4.36 -17.95 -7.08
N ALA A 69 4.77 -17.27 -8.13
CA ALA A 69 6.14 -17.37 -8.66
C ALA A 69 7.17 -16.86 -7.64
N ASP A 70 6.90 -15.70 -7.00
CA ASP A 70 7.76 -15.11 -5.98
C ASP A 70 7.79 -15.99 -4.71
N ILE A 71 6.63 -16.53 -4.32
CA ILE A 71 6.54 -17.46 -3.17
C ILE A 71 7.37 -18.72 -3.42
N ARG A 72 7.38 -19.22 -4.65
CA ARG A 72 8.20 -20.37 -5.03
C ARG A 72 9.68 -20.08 -4.86
N LEU A 73 10.15 -18.91 -5.29
CA LEU A 73 11.54 -18.47 -5.10
C LEU A 73 11.90 -18.33 -3.61
N ILE A 74 10.99 -17.79 -2.80
CA ILE A 74 11.18 -17.63 -1.35
C ILE A 74 11.28 -18.97 -0.64
N LEU A 75 10.46 -19.96 -1.02
CA LEU A 75 10.37 -21.25 -0.34
C LEU A 75 11.31 -22.34 -0.91
N SER A 76 12.02 -22.07 -1.99
CA SER A 76 12.96 -23.00 -2.63
C SER A 76 14.33 -22.33 -2.76
N PRO A 77 15.11 -22.20 -1.66
CA PRO A 77 16.38 -21.48 -1.65
C PRO A 77 17.52 -22.21 -2.38
N SER A 78 17.24 -23.19 -3.24
CA SER A 78 18.24 -24.08 -3.86
C SER A 78 19.10 -23.41 -4.95
N ASP A 79 18.85 -22.17 -5.33
CA ASP A 79 19.67 -21.46 -6.32
C ASP A 79 20.49 -20.35 -5.66
N GLU A 80 21.75 -20.69 -5.31
CA GLU A 80 22.76 -19.69 -4.90
C GLU A 80 22.96 -18.57 -5.95
N SER A 81 22.61 -18.82 -7.22
CA SER A 81 22.63 -17.81 -8.27
C SER A 81 21.55 -16.72 -8.10
N ALA A 82 20.39 -17.07 -7.55
CA ALA A 82 19.33 -16.12 -7.21
C ALA A 82 19.71 -15.19 -6.06
N LEU A 83 20.54 -15.65 -5.15
CA LEU A 83 21.06 -14.84 -4.01
C LEU A 83 22.06 -13.77 -4.47
N ARG A 84 22.80 -14.00 -5.57
CA ARG A 84 23.80 -13.06 -6.12
C ARG A 84 23.23 -12.01 -7.06
N GLY A 85 22.00 -12.22 -7.60
CA GLY A 85 21.39 -11.36 -8.61
C GLY A 85 20.36 -10.34 -8.10
N GLY A 86 20.27 -10.08 -6.80
CA GLY A 86 19.26 -9.13 -6.26
C GLY A 86 17.81 -9.64 -6.35
N THR A 87 17.61 -10.92 -6.65
CA THR A 87 16.30 -11.59 -6.74
C THR A 87 16.02 -12.55 -5.57
N GLY A 88 16.81 -12.47 -4.51
CA GLY A 88 16.64 -13.28 -3.31
C GLY A 88 15.32 -12.98 -2.57
N PRO A 89 14.94 -13.85 -1.62
CA PRO A 89 13.70 -13.71 -0.84
C PRO A 89 13.54 -12.33 -0.19
N MET A 90 14.59 -11.74 0.32
CA MET A 90 14.58 -10.43 0.95
C MET A 90 14.24 -9.33 -0.07
N ALA A 91 14.89 -9.34 -1.24
CA ALA A 91 14.65 -8.36 -2.30
C ALA A 91 13.21 -8.42 -2.83
N LEU A 92 12.60 -9.60 -2.89
CA LEU A 92 11.19 -9.75 -3.28
C LEU A 92 10.24 -9.13 -2.24
N LEU A 93 10.52 -9.33 -0.95
CA LEU A 93 9.73 -8.73 0.14
C LEU A 93 9.89 -7.21 0.18
N GLU A 94 11.13 -6.71 0.04
CA GLU A 94 11.41 -5.27 -0.04
C GLU A 94 10.70 -4.63 -1.24
N LYS A 95 10.80 -5.24 -2.43
CA LYS A 95 10.09 -4.78 -3.63
C LYS A 95 8.58 -4.70 -3.40
N ARG A 96 7.98 -5.71 -2.73
CA ARG A 96 6.55 -5.69 -2.42
C ARG A 96 6.20 -4.59 -1.43
N LEU A 97 7.03 -4.40 -0.39
CA LEU A 97 6.83 -3.33 0.60
C LEU A 97 6.87 -1.95 -0.05
N LEU A 98 7.88 -1.69 -0.89
CA LEU A 98 8.00 -0.43 -1.65
C LEU A 98 6.82 -0.23 -2.60
N GLY A 99 6.39 -1.30 -3.30
CA GLY A 99 5.21 -1.25 -4.16
C GLY A 99 3.93 -0.87 -3.42
N LEU A 100 3.72 -1.40 -2.22
CA LEU A 100 2.59 -1.02 -1.35
C LEU A 100 2.67 0.45 -0.91
N SER A 101 3.86 0.96 -0.60
CA SER A 101 4.04 2.37 -0.24
C SER A 101 3.66 3.30 -1.39
N LEU A 102 4.06 2.98 -2.62
CA LEU A 102 3.67 3.72 -3.83
C LEU A 102 2.16 3.65 -4.09
N GLU A 103 1.54 2.49 -3.86
CA GLU A 103 0.09 2.33 -4.01
C GLU A 103 -0.68 3.17 -2.98
N VAL A 104 -0.24 3.18 -1.73
CA VAL A 104 -0.81 4.04 -0.68
C VAL A 104 -0.73 5.52 -1.07
N GLU A 105 0.42 5.98 -1.57
CA GLU A 105 0.57 7.38 -2.00
C GLU A 105 -0.35 7.71 -3.18
N ARG A 106 -0.46 6.82 -4.16
CA ARG A 106 -1.39 6.98 -5.28
C ARG A 106 -2.84 7.08 -4.81
N ILE A 107 -3.26 6.23 -3.86
CA ILE A 107 -4.62 6.28 -3.30
C ILE A 107 -4.85 7.59 -2.55
N ARG A 108 -3.87 8.07 -1.78
CA ARG A 108 -3.94 9.37 -1.09
C ARG A 108 -4.11 10.53 -2.08
N GLN A 109 -3.38 10.53 -3.19
CA GLN A 109 -3.54 11.53 -4.24
C GLN A 109 -4.94 11.50 -4.85
N GLN A 110 -5.50 10.32 -5.13
CA GLN A 110 -6.88 10.18 -5.60
C GLN A 110 -7.89 10.71 -4.58
N GLN A 111 -7.71 10.43 -3.30
CA GLN A 111 -8.57 10.98 -2.23
C GLN A 111 -8.53 12.51 -2.20
N ARG A 112 -7.34 13.12 -2.28
CA ARG A 112 -7.21 14.59 -2.34
C ARG A 112 -7.91 15.17 -3.56
N HIS A 113 -7.72 14.57 -4.71
CA HIS A 113 -8.40 15.02 -5.94
C HIS A 113 -9.93 14.94 -5.82
N LEU A 114 -10.48 13.86 -5.27
CA LEU A 114 -11.91 13.74 -5.02
C LEU A 114 -12.41 14.80 -4.02
N ALA A 115 -11.63 15.12 -2.99
CA ALA A 115 -11.97 16.20 -2.06
C ALA A 115 -12.00 17.58 -2.75
N HIS A 116 -11.09 17.85 -3.70
CA HIS A 116 -11.14 19.06 -4.53
C HIS A 116 -12.40 19.11 -5.41
N LEU A 117 -12.76 18.02 -6.06
CA LEU A 117 -13.99 17.96 -6.86
C LEU A 117 -15.25 18.19 -6.01
N LEU A 118 -15.30 17.65 -4.80
CA LEU A 118 -16.40 17.89 -3.86
C LEU A 118 -16.46 19.34 -3.36
N ALA A 119 -15.32 20.03 -3.31
CA ALA A 119 -15.23 21.43 -2.95
C ALA A 119 -15.61 22.38 -4.11
N ALA A 120 -15.56 21.90 -5.36
CA ALA A 120 -15.84 22.71 -6.55
C ALA A 120 -17.31 23.17 -6.62
N PRO A 121 -17.58 24.44 -7.00
CA PRO A 121 -18.94 25.02 -7.05
C PRO A 121 -19.87 24.23 -7.96
N ASP A 122 -19.40 23.78 -9.11
CA ASP A 122 -20.17 23.08 -10.14
C ASP A 122 -20.71 21.73 -9.66
N VAL A 123 -19.97 21.02 -8.79
CA VAL A 123 -20.39 19.74 -8.22
C VAL A 123 -21.37 19.96 -7.08
N ARG A 124 -21.28 21.07 -6.36
CA ARG A 124 -22.13 21.37 -5.20
C ARG A 124 -23.56 21.78 -5.58
N ASN A 125 -23.83 22.26 -6.79
CA ASN A 125 -25.14 22.58 -7.38
C ASN A 125 -26.29 22.86 -6.38
N GLY A 126 -26.04 23.66 -5.35
CA GLY A 126 -27.03 24.13 -4.38
C GLY A 126 -27.73 23.08 -3.51
N ARG A 127 -27.33 21.81 -3.55
CA ARG A 127 -28.05 20.72 -2.87
C ARG A 127 -27.51 20.33 -1.50
N GLN A 128 -26.29 20.73 -1.15
CA GLN A 128 -25.72 20.40 0.15
C GLN A 128 -24.89 21.57 0.69
N HIS A 129 -25.42 22.21 1.71
CA HIS A 129 -24.66 23.19 2.50
C HIS A 129 -23.74 22.43 3.47
N TRP A 130 -22.45 22.64 3.34
CA TRP A 130 -21.45 22.12 4.26
C TRP A 130 -21.02 23.27 5.19
N ASP A 131 -21.19 23.08 6.47
CA ASP A 131 -20.44 23.85 7.45
C ASP A 131 -19.04 23.24 7.66
N LYS A 132 -18.16 23.97 8.33
CA LYS A 132 -16.81 23.49 8.65
C LYS A 132 -16.80 22.13 9.35
N ALA A 133 -17.71 21.93 10.31
CA ALA A 133 -17.73 20.71 11.12
C ALA A 133 -18.09 19.48 10.27
N SER A 134 -19.12 19.59 9.43
CA SER A 134 -19.55 18.52 8.53
C SER A 134 -18.50 18.19 7.48
N TRP A 135 -17.82 19.20 6.93
CA TRP A 135 -16.72 19.01 5.99
C TRP A 135 -15.54 18.27 6.62
N VAL A 136 -15.07 18.73 7.76
CA VAL A 136 -13.98 18.07 8.51
C VAL A 136 -14.36 16.63 8.90
N ALA A 137 -15.61 16.42 9.34
CA ALA A 137 -16.10 15.07 9.66
C ALA A 137 -16.09 14.13 8.44
N LEU A 138 -16.46 14.63 7.26
CA LEU A 138 -16.37 13.86 6.02
C LEU A 138 -14.93 13.47 5.71
N LEU A 139 -13.99 14.43 5.73
CA LEU A 139 -12.58 14.18 5.43
C LEU A 139 -11.97 13.18 6.43
N ARG A 140 -12.26 13.32 7.74
CA ARG A 140 -11.81 12.36 8.76
C ARG A 140 -12.34 10.93 8.52
N ARG A 141 -13.61 10.78 8.14
CA ARG A 141 -14.20 9.49 7.76
C ARG A 141 -13.53 8.91 6.51
N ALA A 142 -13.10 9.76 5.58
CA ALA A 142 -12.33 9.38 4.40
C ALA A 142 -10.85 9.08 4.70
N GLY A 143 -10.41 9.17 5.98
CA GLY A 143 -9.04 8.84 6.38
C GLY A 143 -8.06 10.00 6.35
N PHE A 144 -8.52 11.25 6.16
CA PHE A 144 -7.65 12.42 6.26
C PHE A 144 -7.32 12.69 7.74
N ASN A 145 -6.04 12.70 8.08
CA ASN A 145 -5.53 13.27 9.32
C ASN A 145 -5.30 14.78 9.15
N ASP A 146 -4.90 15.46 10.23
CA ASP A 146 -4.70 16.91 10.21
C ASP A 146 -3.61 17.33 9.20
N GLU A 147 -2.54 16.55 9.06
CA GLU A 147 -1.49 16.78 8.06
C GLU A 147 -2.01 16.66 6.62
N ALA A 148 -2.81 15.66 6.33
CA ALA A 148 -3.43 15.46 5.01
C ALA A 148 -4.42 16.59 4.68
N MET A 149 -5.17 17.09 5.67
CA MET A 149 -6.04 18.26 5.50
C MET A 149 -5.25 19.54 5.24
N HIS A 150 -4.13 19.75 5.95
CA HIS A 150 -3.23 20.88 5.68
C HIS A 150 -2.67 20.82 4.25
N LEU A 151 -2.17 19.68 3.84
CA LEU A 151 -1.64 19.48 2.50
C LEU A 151 -2.71 19.73 1.42
N TRP A 152 -3.94 19.29 1.65
CA TRP A 152 -5.06 19.53 0.75
C TRP A 152 -5.34 21.04 0.57
N HIS A 153 -5.33 21.83 1.64
CA HIS A 153 -5.49 23.29 1.54
C HIS A 153 -4.34 23.96 0.79
N ILE A 154 -3.09 23.49 0.98
CA ILE A 154 -1.92 24.00 0.26
C ILE A 154 -2.04 23.72 -1.25
N GLU A 155 -2.43 22.50 -1.62
CA GLU A 155 -2.62 22.10 -3.00
C GLU A 155 -3.77 22.89 -3.64
N PHE A 156 -4.90 23.07 -2.95
CA PHE A 156 -6.04 23.84 -3.44
C PHE A 156 -5.73 25.33 -3.61
N GLU A 157 -5.07 25.96 -2.63
CA GLU A 157 -4.65 27.37 -2.76
C GLU A 157 -3.67 27.59 -3.91
N ARG A 158 -2.81 26.61 -4.18
CA ARG A 158 -1.84 26.67 -5.30
C ARG A 158 -2.52 26.51 -6.66
N GLU A 159 -3.46 25.59 -6.80
CA GLU A 159 -4.07 25.21 -8.07
C GLU A 159 -5.22 26.13 -8.47
N ALA A 160 -6.05 26.53 -7.52
CA ALA A 160 -7.25 27.33 -7.75
C ALA A 160 -7.54 28.29 -6.58
N PRO A 161 -6.75 29.36 -6.39
CA PRO A 161 -6.80 30.24 -5.21
C PRO A 161 -8.16 30.94 -5.03
N ASP A 162 -8.85 31.29 -6.12
CA ASP A 162 -10.16 31.94 -6.07
C ASP A 162 -11.26 30.94 -5.71
N GLU A 163 -11.19 29.74 -6.23
CA GLU A 163 -12.13 28.67 -5.88
C GLU A 163 -11.94 28.23 -4.43
N HIS A 164 -10.69 28.13 -3.95
CA HIS A 164 -10.40 27.86 -2.54
C HIS A 164 -10.99 28.94 -1.62
N ALA A 165 -10.82 30.23 -1.97
CA ALA A 165 -11.42 31.31 -1.21
C ALA A 165 -12.96 31.23 -1.16
N ASN A 166 -13.59 30.93 -2.29
CA ASN A 166 -15.05 30.78 -2.39
C ASN A 166 -15.52 29.53 -1.62
N PHE A 167 -14.78 28.45 -1.70
CA PHE A 167 -15.05 27.24 -0.92
C PHE A 167 -15.02 27.53 0.59
N LEU A 168 -13.97 28.16 1.12
CA LEU A 168 -13.83 28.51 2.53
C LEU A 168 -14.98 29.40 3.02
N LYS A 169 -15.35 30.41 2.24
CA LYS A 169 -16.51 31.25 2.55
C LYS A 169 -17.82 30.47 2.60
N SER A 170 -17.97 29.45 1.79
CA SER A 170 -19.16 28.61 1.72
C SER A 170 -19.29 27.61 2.88
N LEU A 171 -18.30 27.50 3.72
CA LEU A 171 -18.31 26.72 4.97
C LEU A 171 -18.71 27.54 6.20
N ASP A 172 -19.26 28.74 6.00
CA ASP A 172 -19.62 29.69 7.07
C ASP A 172 -18.43 30.10 7.99
N LEU A 173 -17.22 30.14 7.41
CA LEU A 173 -16.04 30.60 8.13
C LEU A 173 -16.00 32.12 8.27
N ASP A 174 -15.51 32.58 9.42
CA ASP A 174 -15.20 33.99 9.65
C ASP A 174 -14.18 34.50 8.60
N PRO A 175 -14.35 35.73 8.05
CA PRO A 175 -13.38 36.32 7.14
C PRO A 175 -11.92 36.33 7.65
N ALA A 176 -11.71 36.49 8.95
CA ALA A 176 -10.38 36.41 9.58
C ALA A 176 -9.81 34.98 9.49
N GLU A 177 -10.62 33.97 9.74
CA GLU A 177 -10.24 32.55 9.64
C GLU A 177 -9.93 32.15 8.20
N VAL A 178 -10.74 32.59 7.22
CA VAL A 178 -10.44 32.41 5.80
C VAL A 178 -9.11 33.02 5.42
N ALA A 179 -8.83 34.24 5.87
CA ALA A 179 -7.55 34.91 5.61
C ALA A 179 -6.35 34.17 6.24
N GLU A 180 -6.53 33.62 7.42
CA GLU A 180 -5.51 32.84 8.13
C GLU A 180 -5.19 31.53 7.41
N ILE A 181 -6.22 30.74 7.03
CA ILE A 181 -6.06 29.49 6.28
C ILE A 181 -5.31 29.76 4.98
N ARG A 182 -5.70 30.76 4.22
CA ARG A 182 -5.05 31.12 2.97
C ARG A 182 -3.61 31.58 3.15
N ARG A 183 -3.31 32.31 4.23
CA ARG A 183 -1.96 32.79 4.52
C ARG A 183 -0.98 31.65 4.76
N TRP A 184 -1.30 30.72 5.64
CA TRP A 184 -0.40 29.60 5.91
C TRP A 184 -0.34 28.61 4.75
N SER A 185 -1.41 28.44 3.98
CA SER A 185 -1.41 27.60 2.76
C SER A 185 -0.42 28.12 1.70
N ARG A 186 -0.24 29.44 1.59
CA ARG A 186 0.74 30.06 0.68
C ARG A 186 2.17 29.98 1.21
N SER A 187 2.38 30.26 2.49
CA SER A 187 3.71 30.28 3.10
C SER A 187 4.42 28.92 3.01
N THR A 188 3.70 27.84 3.16
CA THR A 188 4.25 26.48 3.05
C THR A 188 4.60 26.13 1.60
N THR A 189 3.90 26.71 0.62
CA THR A 189 4.23 26.55 -0.82
C THR A 189 5.56 27.19 -1.17
N GLU A 190 5.86 28.35 -0.61
CA GLU A 190 7.13 29.07 -0.85
C GLU A 190 8.31 28.35 -0.20
N ALA A 191 8.17 27.85 1.02
CA ALA A 191 9.21 27.09 1.71
C ALA A 191 9.61 25.82 0.92
N ARG A 192 8.65 25.07 0.38
CA ARG A 192 8.93 23.89 -0.45
C ARG A 192 9.57 24.22 -1.82
N ARG A 193 9.30 25.38 -2.38
CA ARG A 193 9.97 25.83 -3.63
C ARG A 193 11.44 26.14 -3.39
N VAL A 194 11.79 26.69 -2.25
CA VAL A 194 13.18 27.02 -1.89
C VAL A 194 13.98 25.72 -1.66
N ASP A 195 13.42 24.72 -0.96
CA ASP A 195 14.08 23.42 -0.73
C ASP A 195 14.30 22.63 -2.02
N ASN A 196 13.31 22.58 -2.92
CA ASN A 196 13.47 21.91 -4.22
C ASN A 196 14.43 22.67 -5.16
N GLY A 197 14.51 23.98 -5.07
CA GLY A 197 15.46 24.80 -5.81
C GLY A 197 16.91 24.60 -5.35
N ALA A 198 17.10 24.41 -4.05
CA ALA A 198 18.42 24.14 -3.47
C ALA A 198 18.94 22.72 -3.81
N ALA A 199 18.06 21.73 -3.86
CA ALA A 199 18.42 20.34 -4.22
C ALA A 199 18.86 20.21 -5.68
N LEU A 200 18.23 20.94 -6.60
CA LEU A 200 18.60 20.94 -8.04
C LEU A 200 19.88 21.74 -8.34
N SER A 201 20.26 22.67 -7.46
CA SER A 201 21.49 23.46 -7.60
C SER A 201 22.74 22.70 -7.14
N THR A 202 22.60 21.70 -6.28
CA THR A 202 23.74 20.94 -5.75
C THR A 202 24.22 19.87 -6.72
N ASP A 203 23.32 19.27 -7.51
CA ASP A 203 23.68 18.25 -8.52
C ASP A 203 24.33 18.84 -9.78
N ALA A 204 24.08 20.12 -10.11
CA ALA A 204 24.69 20.77 -11.27
C ALA A 204 26.17 21.12 -11.07
N ASN A 205 26.65 21.15 -9.82
CA ASN A 205 28.05 21.53 -9.51
C ASN A 205 28.97 20.31 -9.31
N ALA A 206 28.43 19.11 -9.16
CA ALA A 206 29.22 17.89 -9.02
C ALA A 206 29.77 17.34 -10.35
N GLY A 207 29.24 17.81 -11.47
CA GLY A 207 29.64 17.35 -12.82
C GLY A 207 30.80 18.06 -13.48
N LYS A 208 31.39 19.14 -12.87
CA LYS A 208 32.42 19.96 -13.47
C LYS A 208 33.86 19.73 -12.98
N SER A 209 34.06 18.84 -12.00
CA SER A 209 35.41 18.63 -11.40
C SER A 209 36.13 17.35 -11.85
N LEU A 210 35.76 16.74 -12.97
CA LEU A 210 36.41 15.53 -13.51
C LEU A 210 36.84 15.68 -14.97
N ARG A 211 37.27 16.89 -15.37
CA ARG A 211 38.00 17.12 -16.64
C ARG A 211 39.04 18.22 -16.44
N GLU A 212 40.16 17.88 -15.81
CA GLU A 212 41.49 18.44 -16.01
C GLU A 212 42.52 17.37 -15.65
#